data_488d3380e221284ac1d4bd3b6569ac50
#
_entry.id   488d3380e221284ac1d4bd3b6569ac50
#
_cell.length_a   1.000
_cell.length_b   1.000
_cell.length_c   1.000
_cell.angle_alpha   90.00
_cell.angle_beta   90.00
_cell.angle_gamma   90.00
#
_symmetry.space_group_name_H-M   'P 1'
#
loop_
_entity.id
_entity.type
_entity.pdbx_description
1 polymer ?
#
loop_
_entity_poly.entity_id
_entity_poly.type
_entity_poly.pdbx_seq_one_letter_code
_entity_poly.pdbx_strand_id
1 'polypeptide(L)'
;ILDIGFGDGDSIIKARKRQNQKIYGIESYEIGVNKVITYINKLKMKDIYVYKGDVVEIIDIFPDKFFDCVNIFFPDPWPKRRHHKRRFISKYFLSRLKDKVKKTNEVHITSDHINFIFDTKRIVNEYLKKNLHFSNHRSDRPITKYEKKALSKRHIIFDIIFNL
;
A
#
# COMPACT_ATOMS: atom_id res chain seq x y z
N ILE A 1 5.49 -4.84 -8.97
CA ILE A 1 4.61 -4.10 -8.04
C ILE A 1 5.01 -4.46 -6.61
N LEU A 2 5.05 -3.48 -5.72
CA LEU A 2 5.11 -3.67 -4.27
C LEU A 2 3.71 -3.40 -3.68
N ASP A 3 3.16 -4.35 -2.92
CA ASP A 3 1.88 -4.20 -2.20
C ASP A 3 2.16 -4.23 -0.69
N ILE A 4 1.96 -3.11 -0.01
CA ILE A 4 2.26 -2.92 1.41
C ILE A 4 0.97 -3.01 2.22
N GLY A 5 0.94 -3.93 3.18
CA GLY A 5 -0.24 -4.17 4.01
C GLY A 5 -1.37 -4.87 3.24
N PHE A 6 -1.04 -5.91 2.49
CA PHE A 6 -2.01 -6.60 1.64
C PHE A 6 -3.14 -7.33 2.39
N GLY A 7 -3.06 -7.44 3.71
CA GLY A 7 -4.08 -8.10 4.53
C GLY A 7 -4.37 -9.53 4.10
N ASP A 8 -5.63 -9.82 3.74
CA ASP A 8 -6.05 -11.16 3.27
C ASP A 8 -5.67 -11.46 1.81
N GLY A 9 -4.95 -10.55 1.13
CA GLY A 9 -4.42 -10.76 -0.22
C GLY A 9 -5.37 -10.44 -1.37
N ASP A 10 -6.51 -9.81 -1.12
CA ASP A 10 -7.46 -9.44 -2.19
C ASP A 10 -6.81 -8.60 -3.29
N SER A 11 -5.94 -7.64 -2.91
CA SER A 11 -5.19 -6.78 -3.84
C SER A 11 -4.22 -7.59 -4.70
N ILE A 12 -3.39 -8.41 -4.05
CA ILE A 12 -2.37 -9.25 -4.71
C ILE A 12 -3.01 -10.21 -5.71
N ILE A 13 -4.02 -10.97 -5.28
CA ILE A 13 -4.64 -12.01 -6.12
C ILE A 13 -5.33 -11.40 -7.33
N LYS A 14 -6.02 -10.25 -7.14
CA LYS A 14 -6.70 -9.57 -8.24
C LYS A 14 -5.74 -8.84 -9.17
N ALA A 15 -4.69 -8.22 -8.64
CA ALA A 15 -3.66 -7.59 -9.43
C ALA A 15 -2.97 -8.61 -10.34
N ARG A 16 -2.61 -9.78 -9.82
CA ARG A 16 -1.97 -10.85 -10.62
C ARG A 16 -2.85 -11.36 -11.76
N LYS A 17 -4.16 -11.43 -11.55
CA LYS A 17 -5.11 -11.83 -12.60
C LYS A 17 -5.24 -10.80 -13.73
N ARG A 18 -5.01 -9.52 -13.45
CA ARG A 18 -5.14 -8.42 -14.41
C ARG A 18 -3.85 -8.10 -15.15
N GLN A 19 -2.72 -8.31 -14.51
CA GLN A 19 -1.40 -7.87 -15.01
C GLN A 19 -0.41 -9.02 -14.94
N ASN A 20 0.35 -9.21 -16.00
CA ASN A 20 1.40 -10.21 -16.05
C ASN A 20 2.71 -9.69 -15.41
N GLN A 21 2.63 -9.15 -14.19
CA GLN A 21 3.74 -8.53 -13.47
C GLN A 21 4.06 -9.31 -12.19
N LYS A 22 5.33 -9.26 -11.78
CA LYS A 22 5.75 -9.77 -10.47
C LYS A 22 5.20 -8.91 -9.36
N ILE A 23 4.63 -9.53 -8.33
CA ILE A 23 4.06 -8.85 -7.17
C ILE A 23 4.84 -9.27 -5.93
N TYR A 24 5.27 -8.27 -5.17
CA TYR A 24 5.95 -8.41 -3.89
C TYR A 24 5.03 -7.84 -2.81
N GLY A 25 4.54 -8.69 -1.92
CA GLY A 25 3.68 -8.30 -0.82
C GLY A 25 4.43 -8.28 0.51
N ILE A 26 4.27 -7.22 1.29
CA ILE A 26 4.77 -7.14 2.65
C ILE A 26 3.59 -6.97 3.59
N GLU A 27 3.48 -7.84 4.61
CA GLU A 27 2.39 -7.81 5.58
C GLU A 27 2.87 -8.27 6.95
N SER A 28 2.50 -7.54 8.00
CA SER A 28 2.82 -7.90 9.38
C SER A 28 1.82 -8.89 10.01
N TYR A 29 0.59 -8.91 9.49
CA TYR A 29 -0.49 -9.77 9.98
C TYR A 29 -0.33 -11.22 9.52
N GLU A 30 0.14 -12.08 10.40
CA GLU A 30 0.49 -13.48 10.10
C GLU A 30 -0.64 -14.30 9.47
N ILE A 31 -1.87 -14.15 9.94
CA ILE A 31 -3.02 -14.88 9.39
C ILE A 31 -3.26 -14.49 7.93
N GLY A 32 -3.10 -13.21 7.60
CA GLY A 32 -3.18 -12.72 6.22
C GLY A 32 -2.10 -13.32 5.33
N VAL A 33 -0.85 -13.32 5.81
CA VAL A 33 0.28 -13.93 5.11
C VAL A 33 0.02 -15.41 4.81
N ASN A 34 -0.35 -16.20 5.83
CA ASN A 34 -0.62 -17.64 5.68
C ASN A 34 -1.77 -17.90 4.70
N LYS A 35 -2.80 -17.06 4.72
CA LYS A 35 -3.93 -17.16 3.79
C LYS A 35 -3.48 -16.95 2.35
N VAL A 36 -2.65 -15.94 2.08
CA VAL A 36 -2.13 -15.66 0.74
C VAL A 36 -1.23 -16.79 0.26
N ILE A 37 -0.33 -17.31 1.11
CA ILE A 37 0.53 -18.47 0.78
C ILE A 37 -0.34 -19.68 0.40
N THR A 38 -1.40 -19.94 1.15
CA THR A 38 -2.35 -21.03 0.85
C THR A 38 -2.99 -20.84 -0.53
N TYR A 39 -3.42 -19.62 -0.87
CA TYR A 39 -3.99 -19.31 -2.18
C TYR A 39 -2.97 -19.47 -3.32
N ILE A 40 -1.74 -18.99 -3.14
CA ILE A 40 -0.66 -19.11 -4.11
C ILE A 40 -0.43 -20.59 -4.44
N ASN A 41 -0.31 -21.41 -3.41
CA ASN A 41 -0.08 -22.85 -3.57
C ASN A 41 -1.27 -23.55 -4.23
N LYS A 42 -2.49 -23.31 -3.75
CA LYS A 42 -3.72 -23.92 -4.27
C LYS A 42 -3.95 -23.58 -5.75
N LEU A 43 -3.72 -22.34 -6.14
CA LEU A 43 -3.95 -21.85 -7.50
C LEU A 43 -2.69 -21.94 -8.39
N LYS A 44 -1.60 -22.50 -7.86
CA LYS A 44 -0.29 -22.58 -8.56
C LYS A 44 0.13 -21.25 -9.19
N MET A 45 -0.12 -20.15 -8.47
CA MET A 45 0.18 -18.80 -8.95
C MET A 45 1.69 -18.57 -8.93
N LYS A 46 2.23 -18.12 -10.05
CA LYS A 46 3.64 -17.74 -10.18
C LYS A 46 3.80 -16.23 -10.03
N ASP A 47 5.02 -15.80 -9.77
CA ASP A 47 5.41 -14.38 -9.71
C ASP A 47 4.74 -13.57 -8.59
N ILE A 48 4.36 -14.23 -7.50
CA ILE A 48 3.94 -13.61 -6.25
C ILE A 48 4.93 -14.00 -5.15
N TYR A 49 5.51 -12.99 -4.51
CA TYR A 49 6.49 -13.14 -3.43
C TYR A 49 5.94 -12.46 -2.18
N VAL A 50 5.90 -13.16 -1.07
CA VAL A 50 5.28 -12.70 0.17
C VAL A 50 6.32 -12.64 1.28
N TYR A 51 6.38 -11.50 1.97
CA TYR A 51 7.27 -11.24 3.10
C TYR A 51 6.43 -10.91 4.33
N LYS A 52 6.68 -11.63 5.42
CA LYS A 52 6.07 -11.34 6.72
C LYS A 52 6.96 -10.38 7.50
N GLY A 53 6.42 -9.24 7.91
CA GLY A 53 7.09 -8.30 8.81
C GLY A 53 6.70 -6.85 8.59
N ASP A 54 7.41 -5.95 9.28
CA ASP A 54 7.24 -4.50 9.13
C ASP A 54 7.93 -4.04 7.85
N VAL A 55 7.21 -3.28 7.03
CA VAL A 55 7.76 -2.75 5.78
C VAL A 55 8.95 -1.83 6.01
N VAL A 56 8.98 -1.10 7.11
CA VAL A 56 10.09 -0.18 7.43
C VAL A 56 11.41 -0.95 7.68
N GLU A 57 11.32 -2.18 8.17
CA GLU A 57 12.47 -3.06 8.38
C GLU A 57 12.84 -3.83 7.11
N ILE A 58 11.83 -4.28 6.35
CA ILE A 58 12.03 -5.18 5.21
C ILE A 58 12.42 -4.43 3.94
N ILE A 59 12.02 -3.17 3.76
CA ILE A 59 12.17 -2.46 2.48
C ILE A 59 13.62 -2.45 1.95
N ASP A 60 14.60 -2.50 2.82
CA ASP A 60 16.02 -2.43 2.44
C ASP A 60 16.61 -3.69 1.85
N ILE A 61 15.93 -4.84 2.01
CA ILE A 61 16.40 -6.08 1.36
C ILE A 61 16.25 -6.03 -0.16
N PHE A 62 15.43 -5.10 -0.69
CA PHE A 62 15.23 -4.96 -2.12
C PHE A 62 16.30 -4.07 -2.76
N PRO A 63 16.70 -4.39 -4.01
CA PRO A 63 17.60 -3.53 -4.77
C PRO A 63 17.02 -2.14 -5.00
N ASP A 64 17.88 -1.17 -5.26
CA ASP A 64 17.44 0.16 -5.66
C ASP A 64 16.75 0.14 -7.03
N LYS A 65 15.78 1.02 -7.23
CA LYS A 65 14.98 1.14 -8.47
C LYS A 65 14.34 -0.18 -8.91
N PHE A 66 13.93 -0.99 -7.93
CA PHE A 66 13.40 -2.32 -8.18
C PHE A 66 11.91 -2.29 -8.55
N PHE A 67 11.12 -1.46 -7.87
CA PHE A 67 9.67 -1.45 -8.03
C PHE A 67 9.20 -0.44 -9.08
N ASP A 68 8.24 -0.89 -9.90
CA ASP A 68 7.56 -0.06 -10.89
C ASP A 68 6.34 0.66 -10.30
N CYS A 69 5.72 0.12 -9.27
CA CYS A 69 4.54 0.68 -8.62
C CYS A 69 4.49 0.23 -7.17
N VAL A 70 3.95 1.09 -6.30
CA VAL A 70 3.74 0.79 -4.88
C VAL A 70 2.30 1.04 -4.50
N ASN A 71 1.64 0.03 -3.96
CA ASN A 71 0.28 0.07 -3.47
C ASN A 71 0.24 0.02 -1.95
N ILE A 72 -0.52 0.94 -1.34
CA ILE A 72 -0.75 1.02 0.10
C ILE A 72 -2.25 1.22 0.31
N PHE A 73 -3.01 0.14 0.35
CA PHE A 73 -4.47 0.21 0.38
C PHE A 73 -5.03 -0.07 1.76
N PHE A 74 -5.76 0.92 2.31
CA PHE A 74 -6.41 0.84 3.62
C PHE A 74 -5.46 0.44 4.75
N PRO A 75 -4.30 1.10 4.89
CA PRO A 75 -3.43 0.87 6.04
C PRO A 75 -4.14 1.26 7.33
N ASP A 76 -3.67 0.74 8.46
CA ASP A 76 -4.22 1.09 9.77
C ASP A 76 -4.18 2.61 10.00
N PRO A 77 -5.33 3.27 10.14
CA PRO A 77 -5.39 4.73 10.21
C PRO A 77 -4.97 5.29 11.57
N TRP A 78 -4.91 4.46 12.62
CA TRP A 78 -4.61 4.86 13.99
C TRP A 78 -5.33 6.15 14.39
N PRO A 79 -6.68 6.15 14.55
CA PRO A 79 -7.48 7.38 14.64
C PRO A 79 -7.20 8.20 15.90
N LYS A 80 -6.80 7.55 17.01
CA LYS A 80 -6.51 8.26 18.27
C LYS A 80 -5.16 8.99 18.14
N ARG A 81 -5.12 10.29 18.46
CA ARG A 81 -3.93 11.15 18.35
C ARG A 81 -2.66 10.56 18.98
N ARG A 82 -2.78 9.94 20.17
CA ARG A 82 -1.67 9.26 20.84
C ARG A 82 -1.08 8.06 20.05
N HIS A 83 -1.83 7.53 19.06
CA HIS A 83 -1.42 6.40 18.22
C HIS A 83 -0.87 6.84 16.86
N HIS A 84 -0.89 8.13 16.49
CA HIS A 84 -0.39 8.59 15.18
C HIS A 84 1.07 8.20 14.93
N LYS A 85 1.89 8.09 16.00
CA LYS A 85 3.27 7.59 15.92
C LYS A 85 3.41 6.16 15.39
N ARG A 86 2.32 5.40 15.31
CA ARG A 86 2.29 4.04 14.73
C ARG A 86 2.06 4.05 13.22
N ARG A 87 1.73 5.21 12.63
CA ARG A 87 1.59 5.36 11.18
C ARG A 87 2.98 5.25 10.56
N PHE A 88 3.18 4.26 9.69
CA PHE A 88 4.49 4.04 9.09
C PHE A 88 4.84 5.07 8.00
N ILE A 89 3.84 5.72 7.38
CA ILE A 89 4.07 6.77 6.39
C ILE A 89 4.68 7.99 7.08
N SER A 90 5.97 8.17 6.87
CA SER A 90 6.80 9.22 7.46
C SER A 90 7.84 9.69 6.44
N LYS A 91 8.49 10.83 6.68
CA LYS A 91 9.60 11.29 5.82
C LYS A 91 10.74 10.25 5.78
N TYR A 92 11.01 9.59 6.89
CA TYR A 92 11.98 8.50 6.96
C TYR A 92 11.60 7.34 6.04
N PHE A 93 10.37 6.83 6.14
CA PHE A 93 9.89 5.76 5.27
C PHE A 93 9.92 6.18 3.79
N LEU A 94 9.44 7.40 3.46
CA LEU A 94 9.46 7.90 2.09
C LEU A 94 10.88 8.02 1.52
N SER A 95 11.87 8.40 2.33
CA SER A 95 13.26 8.45 1.87
C SER A 95 13.80 7.08 1.49
N ARG A 96 13.49 6.05 2.28
CA ARG A 96 13.90 4.67 1.96
C ARG A 96 13.13 4.11 0.76
N LEU A 97 11.83 4.36 0.70
CA LEU A 97 11.00 3.90 -0.41
C LEU A 97 11.44 4.52 -1.75
N LYS A 98 11.86 5.79 -1.74
CA LYS A 98 12.34 6.51 -2.93
C LYS A 98 13.48 5.80 -3.64
N ASP A 99 14.42 5.26 -2.88
CA ASP A 99 15.57 4.55 -3.46
C ASP A 99 15.14 3.25 -4.14
N LYS A 100 14.06 2.63 -3.65
CA LYS A 100 13.54 1.33 -4.14
C LYS A 100 12.59 1.43 -5.33
N VAL A 101 12.06 2.63 -5.59
CA VAL A 101 11.10 2.87 -6.67
C VAL A 101 11.78 3.55 -7.86
N LYS A 102 11.43 3.17 -9.08
CA LYS A 102 11.91 3.85 -10.29
C LYS A 102 11.31 5.27 -10.38
N LYS A 103 12.09 6.25 -10.83
CA LYS A 103 11.76 7.70 -10.78
C LYS A 103 10.41 8.11 -11.40
N THR A 104 9.90 7.36 -12.36
CA THR A 104 8.67 7.71 -13.10
C THR A 104 7.44 7.00 -12.56
N ASN A 105 7.57 6.26 -11.46
CA ASN A 105 6.56 5.30 -11.05
C ASN A 105 5.77 5.74 -9.83
N GLU A 106 4.54 5.27 -9.76
CA GLU A 106 3.52 5.77 -8.85
C GLU A 106 3.53 5.05 -7.51
N VAL A 107 3.36 5.83 -6.45
CA VAL A 107 2.93 5.36 -5.13
C VAL A 107 1.46 5.70 -4.99
N HIS A 108 0.63 4.69 -4.78
CA HIS A 108 -0.81 4.81 -4.66
C HIS A 108 -1.25 4.46 -3.23
N ILE A 109 -1.82 5.42 -2.53
CA ILE A 109 -2.30 5.28 -1.15
C ILE A 109 -3.81 5.49 -1.13
N THR A 110 -4.54 4.58 -0.50
CA THR A 110 -6.00 4.65 -0.39
C THR A 110 -6.45 4.51 1.06
N SER A 111 -7.42 5.31 1.49
CA SER A 111 -8.06 5.17 2.81
C SER A 111 -9.45 5.80 2.83
N ASP A 112 -10.34 5.29 3.69
CA ASP A 112 -11.62 5.89 4.05
C ASP A 112 -11.53 6.80 5.29
N HIS A 113 -10.31 6.98 5.84
CA HIS A 113 -10.10 7.76 7.06
C HIS A 113 -9.48 9.12 6.73
N ILE A 114 -10.31 10.17 6.72
CA ILE A 114 -9.93 11.51 6.25
C ILE A 114 -8.72 12.11 6.99
N ASN A 115 -8.62 11.94 8.31
CA ASN A 115 -7.47 12.46 9.07
C ASN A 115 -6.15 11.77 8.70
N PHE A 116 -6.21 10.46 8.38
CA PHE A 116 -5.05 9.74 7.87
C PHE A 116 -4.62 10.30 6.51
N ILE A 117 -5.58 10.57 5.62
CA ILE A 117 -5.33 11.14 4.28
C ILE A 117 -4.71 12.54 4.39
N PHE A 118 -5.23 13.41 5.24
CA PHE A 118 -4.64 14.75 5.45
C PHE A 118 -3.22 14.69 6.01
N ASP A 119 -2.97 13.84 7.01
CA ASP A 119 -1.62 13.67 7.55
C ASP A 119 -0.66 13.12 6.50
N THR A 120 -1.08 12.10 5.73
CA THR A 120 -0.29 11.53 4.63
C THR A 120 0.02 12.59 3.59
N LYS A 121 -0.99 13.33 3.12
CA LYS A 121 -0.80 14.44 2.17
C LYS A 121 0.22 15.45 2.68
N ARG A 122 0.09 15.88 3.94
CA ARG A 122 1.02 16.84 4.56
C ARG A 122 2.45 16.30 4.54
N ILE A 123 2.67 15.07 4.99
CA ILE A 123 3.99 14.44 5.04
C ILE A 123 4.60 14.34 3.64
N VAL A 124 3.83 13.88 2.65
CA VAL A 124 4.31 13.74 1.26
C VAL A 124 4.61 15.11 0.63
N ASN A 125 3.74 16.10 0.82
CA ASN A 125 3.95 17.45 0.32
C ASN A 125 5.24 18.08 0.89
N GLU A 126 5.45 17.95 2.19
CA GLU A 126 6.67 18.43 2.86
C GLU A 126 7.92 17.70 2.36
N TYR A 127 7.83 16.38 2.08
CA TYR A 127 8.94 15.58 1.60
C TYR A 127 9.29 15.91 0.14
N LEU A 128 8.28 15.97 -0.74
CA LEU A 128 8.47 16.24 -2.17
C LEU A 128 8.59 17.72 -2.50
N LYS A 129 8.32 18.63 -1.55
CA LYS A 129 8.19 20.08 -1.79
C LYS A 129 7.18 20.41 -2.90
N LYS A 130 6.08 19.66 -2.96
CA LYS A 130 5.01 19.77 -3.95
C LYS A 130 3.67 19.86 -3.23
N ASN A 131 2.67 20.41 -3.90
CA ASN A 131 1.29 20.41 -3.39
C ASN A 131 0.48 19.34 -4.10
N LEU A 132 0.33 18.19 -3.45
CA LEU A 132 -0.43 17.07 -3.98
C LEU A 132 -1.93 17.29 -3.80
N HIS A 133 -2.68 16.74 -4.72
CA HIS A 133 -4.12 16.61 -4.60
C HIS A 133 -4.48 15.16 -4.22
N PHE A 134 -5.56 15.00 -3.50
CA PHE A 134 -6.20 13.71 -3.33
C PHE A 134 -7.56 13.72 -4.02
N SER A 135 -7.99 12.58 -4.48
CA SER A 135 -9.26 12.40 -5.19
C SER A 135 -10.21 11.51 -4.39
N ASN A 136 -11.49 11.76 -4.49
CA ASN A 136 -12.54 10.85 -4.06
C ASN A 136 -13.12 10.03 -5.24
N HIS A 137 -12.58 10.21 -6.44
CA HIS A 137 -12.87 9.36 -7.58
C HIS A 137 -12.01 8.12 -7.51
N ARG A 138 -12.67 6.98 -7.56
CA ARG A 138 -12.00 5.69 -7.50
C ARG A 138 -11.12 5.47 -8.74
N SER A 139 -9.83 5.22 -8.51
CA SER A 139 -8.89 4.79 -9.54
C SER A 139 -9.13 3.33 -9.97
N ASP A 140 -8.54 2.92 -11.09
CA ASP A 140 -8.59 1.52 -11.53
C ASP A 140 -7.63 0.66 -10.69
N ARG A 141 -8.11 0.19 -9.56
CA ARG A 141 -7.40 -0.69 -8.63
C ARG A 141 -8.31 -1.84 -8.15
N PRO A 142 -7.74 -2.93 -7.65
CA PRO A 142 -8.53 -4.02 -7.09
C PRO A 142 -9.40 -3.55 -5.92
N ILE A 143 -10.65 -3.99 -5.88
CA ILE A 143 -11.53 -3.75 -4.71
C ILE A 143 -11.15 -4.72 -3.61
N THR A 144 -10.72 -4.18 -2.46
CA THR A 144 -10.38 -4.96 -1.27
C THR A 144 -11.61 -5.19 -0.38
N LYS A 145 -11.51 -6.14 0.58
CA LYS A 145 -12.56 -6.34 1.59
C LYS A 145 -12.76 -5.10 2.47
N TYR A 146 -11.69 -4.35 2.73
CA TYR A 146 -11.74 -3.11 3.52
C TYR A 146 -12.51 -2.03 2.78
N GLU A 147 -12.29 -1.89 1.47
CA GLU A 147 -13.08 -0.99 0.63
C GLU A 147 -14.56 -1.36 0.63
N LYS A 148 -14.89 -2.64 0.45
CA LYS A 148 -16.29 -3.09 0.53
C LYS A 148 -16.93 -2.75 1.87
N LYS A 149 -16.20 -2.95 2.97
CA LYS A 149 -16.65 -2.60 4.32
C LYS A 149 -16.83 -1.09 4.50
N ALA A 150 -15.95 -0.27 3.96
CA ALA A 150 -16.06 1.18 3.99
C ALA A 150 -17.30 1.65 3.20
N LEU A 151 -17.48 1.14 1.98
CA LEU A 151 -18.64 1.45 1.13
C LEU A 151 -19.97 1.02 1.77
N SER A 152 -20.03 -0.16 2.41
CA SER A 152 -21.25 -0.60 3.13
C SER A 152 -21.62 0.33 4.28
N LYS A 153 -20.66 1.06 4.82
CA LYS A 153 -20.85 2.10 5.85
C LYS A 153 -21.04 3.51 5.27
N ARG A 154 -21.11 3.63 3.94
CA ARG A 154 -21.21 4.90 3.21
C ARG A 154 -20.04 5.85 3.47
N HIS A 155 -18.85 5.30 3.79
CA HIS A 155 -17.64 6.10 3.90
C HIS A 155 -17.17 6.58 2.52
N ILE A 156 -16.65 7.80 2.46
CA ILE A 156 -15.96 8.31 1.28
C ILE A 156 -14.56 7.71 1.25
N ILE A 157 -14.12 7.26 0.10
CA ILE A 157 -12.78 6.71 -0.12
C ILE A 157 -11.95 7.76 -0.83
N PHE A 158 -10.72 7.92 -0.38
CA PHE A 158 -9.77 8.89 -0.92
C PHE A 158 -8.55 8.17 -1.45
N ASP A 159 -8.09 8.59 -2.62
CA ASP A 159 -6.86 8.14 -3.26
C ASP A 159 -5.84 9.28 -3.31
N ILE A 160 -4.59 9.00 -2.94
CA ILE A 160 -3.43 9.87 -3.16
C ILE A 160 -2.49 9.12 -4.10
N ILE A 161 -2.13 9.73 -5.21
CA ILE A 161 -1.19 9.17 -6.19
C ILE A 161 -0.07 10.18 -6.41
N PHE A 162 1.17 9.72 -6.32
CA PHE A 162 2.35 10.57 -6.50
C PHE A 162 3.58 9.76 -6.95
N ASN A 163 4.57 10.48 -7.47
CA ASN A 163 5.89 9.94 -7.83
C ASN A 163 6.94 10.42 -6.80
N LEU A 164 7.85 9.52 -6.41
CA LEU A 164 8.95 9.80 -5.48
C LEU A 164 10.19 10.38 -6.17
#